data_b0b22eec80dba908120f66e7e296bc7e
#
_entry.id   b0b22eec80dba908120f66e7e296bc7e
#
_cell.length_a   1.000
_cell.length_b   1.000
_cell.length_c   1.000
_cell.angle_alpha   90.00
_cell.angle_beta   90.00
_cell.angle_gamma   90.00
#
_symmetry.space_group_name_H-M   'P 1'
#
loop_
_entity.id
_entity.type
_entity.pdbx_description
1 polymer ?
#
loop_
_entity_poly.entity_id
_entity_poly.type
_entity_poly.pdbx_seq_one_letter_code
_entity_poly.pdbx_strand_id
1 'polypeptide(L)'
;MIEALPNVLPAFSKQLIQYTENTFRSNKIDVLTRTMVKDVKPSSVVVQDANKEMREIPYGLLVWATGNTSREITRGLMAKLPEHQTQRRGLVVDGHMRLAGAPEIFALGDCTATSYAPTAQAASQQGTYLARTFAKMAQAEKLKEQLADIRDKAPVEEVERTVKRLNKALDLPPFHYSHQGSLAYIGSEKAIADLPFFNGNFASGG
;
A
#
# COMPACT_ATOMS: atom_id res chain seq x y z
N MET A 1 16.00 -13.83 -14.49
CA MET A 1 15.27 -12.80 -13.72
C MET A 1 16.24 -12.07 -12.82
N ILE A 2 16.16 -10.72 -12.72
CA ILE A 2 17.07 -9.92 -11.90
C ILE A 2 16.22 -9.29 -10.78
N GLU A 3 16.64 -9.44 -9.52
CA GLU A 3 15.97 -8.93 -8.33
C GLU A 3 16.98 -8.25 -7.39
N ALA A 4 16.69 -7.01 -7.03
CA ALA A 4 17.57 -6.25 -6.13
C ALA A 4 17.49 -6.71 -4.67
N LEU A 5 16.36 -7.27 -4.26
CA LEU A 5 16.15 -7.79 -2.91
C LEU A 5 16.81 -9.15 -2.72
N PRO A 6 17.01 -9.59 -1.46
CA PRO A 6 17.61 -10.90 -1.15
C PRO A 6 16.82 -12.10 -1.66
N ASN A 7 15.51 -11.95 -1.84
CA ASN A 7 14.62 -13.03 -2.25
C ASN A 7 13.57 -12.49 -3.22
N VAL A 8 13.04 -13.35 -4.07
CA VAL A 8 11.80 -13.08 -4.81
C VAL A 8 10.62 -13.09 -3.84
N LEU A 9 9.56 -12.34 -4.13
CA LEU A 9 8.32 -12.34 -3.36
C LEU A 9 8.51 -12.17 -1.84
N PRO A 10 9.19 -11.11 -1.37
CA PRO A 10 9.64 -10.96 0.03
C PRO A 10 8.50 -10.89 1.06
N ALA A 11 7.25 -10.72 0.64
CA ALA A 11 6.07 -10.72 1.49
C ALA A 11 5.57 -12.12 1.87
N PHE A 12 6.10 -13.17 1.24
CA PHE A 12 5.71 -14.55 1.48
C PHE A 12 6.63 -15.24 2.51
N SER A 13 6.16 -16.34 3.07
CA SER A 13 6.97 -17.16 3.98
C SER A 13 8.20 -17.74 3.29
N LYS A 14 9.25 -18.04 4.08
CA LYS A 14 10.50 -18.62 3.56
C LYS A 14 10.28 -19.92 2.77
N GLN A 15 9.31 -20.73 3.18
CA GLN A 15 8.99 -21.98 2.49
C GLN A 15 8.41 -21.72 1.09
N LEU A 16 7.50 -20.74 0.96
CA LEU A 16 6.91 -20.37 -0.33
C LEU A 16 7.92 -19.67 -1.24
N ILE A 17 8.81 -18.85 -0.69
CA ILE A 17 9.93 -18.26 -1.43
C ILE A 17 10.79 -19.37 -2.02
N GLN A 18 11.23 -20.33 -1.21
CA GLN A 18 12.08 -21.44 -1.65
C GLN A 18 11.39 -22.34 -2.66
N TYR A 19 10.09 -22.61 -2.48
CA TYR A 19 9.30 -23.34 -3.46
C TYR A 19 9.28 -22.61 -4.81
N THR A 20 9.07 -21.30 -4.80
CA THR A 20 9.07 -20.45 -6.01
C THR A 20 10.41 -20.48 -6.72
N GLU A 21 11.49 -20.27 -6.00
CA GLU A 21 12.86 -20.28 -6.56
C GLU A 21 13.23 -21.64 -7.15
N ASN A 22 12.83 -22.74 -6.49
CA ASN A 22 13.01 -24.08 -7.01
C ASN A 22 12.18 -24.33 -8.28
N THR A 23 10.96 -23.83 -8.32
CA THR A 23 10.09 -23.91 -9.52
C THR A 23 10.72 -23.14 -10.68
N PHE A 24 11.24 -21.95 -10.46
CA PHE A 24 11.93 -21.19 -11.50
C PHE A 24 13.18 -21.94 -11.99
N ARG A 25 13.99 -22.47 -11.10
CA ARG A 25 15.18 -23.25 -11.45
C ARG A 25 14.83 -24.49 -12.27
N SER A 26 13.79 -25.24 -11.89
CA SER A 26 13.33 -26.40 -12.67
C SER A 26 12.85 -26.02 -14.07
N ASN A 27 12.32 -24.82 -14.24
CA ASN A 27 11.93 -24.26 -15.52
C ASN A 27 13.06 -23.53 -16.28
N LYS A 28 14.32 -23.73 -15.85
CA LYS A 28 15.52 -23.13 -16.44
C LYS A 28 15.50 -21.58 -16.43
N ILE A 29 14.88 -21.01 -15.41
CA ILE A 29 14.89 -19.56 -15.17
C ILE A 29 15.95 -19.26 -14.12
N ASP A 30 17.02 -18.58 -14.52
CA ASP A 30 18.04 -18.11 -13.59
C ASP A 30 17.50 -16.90 -12.81
N VAL A 31 17.57 -16.97 -11.49
CA VAL A 31 17.17 -15.89 -10.58
C VAL A 31 18.42 -15.30 -9.92
N LEU A 32 18.69 -14.04 -10.26
CA LEU A 32 19.79 -13.26 -9.71
C LEU A 32 19.25 -12.31 -8.64
N THR A 33 19.25 -12.75 -7.41
CA THR A 33 18.88 -11.92 -6.25
C THR A 33 20.05 -11.03 -5.81
N ARG A 34 19.78 -10.01 -4.98
CA ARG A 34 20.77 -9.01 -4.53
C ARG A 34 21.55 -8.39 -5.68
N THR A 35 20.90 -8.29 -6.85
CA THR A 35 21.49 -7.83 -8.09
C THR A 35 20.67 -6.64 -8.61
N MET A 36 21.31 -5.49 -8.71
CA MET A 36 20.65 -4.24 -9.11
C MET A 36 21.03 -3.88 -10.53
N VAL A 37 20.05 -3.57 -11.37
CA VAL A 37 20.31 -2.98 -12.70
C VAL A 37 20.79 -1.55 -12.51
N LYS A 38 21.93 -1.21 -13.13
CA LYS A 38 22.56 0.12 -13.10
C LYS A 38 22.39 0.87 -14.40
N ASP A 39 22.38 0.16 -15.52
CA ASP A 39 22.24 0.76 -16.84
C ASP A 39 21.58 -0.23 -17.80
N VAL A 40 20.86 0.30 -18.78
CA VAL A 40 20.20 -0.47 -19.84
C VAL A 40 20.73 0.02 -21.19
N LYS A 41 21.45 -0.85 -21.87
CA LYS A 41 21.97 -0.62 -23.22
C LYS A 41 21.06 -1.23 -24.29
N PRO A 42 21.23 -0.97 -25.56
CA PRO A 42 20.34 -1.49 -26.61
C PRO A 42 20.22 -3.03 -26.68
N SER A 43 21.26 -3.79 -26.25
CA SER A 43 21.31 -5.25 -26.34
C SER A 43 21.77 -5.94 -25.05
N SER A 44 21.96 -5.18 -23.97
CA SER A 44 22.44 -5.70 -22.69
C SER A 44 22.01 -4.84 -21.52
N VAL A 45 22.04 -5.42 -20.32
CA VAL A 45 21.88 -4.69 -19.05
C VAL A 45 23.17 -4.78 -18.24
N VAL A 46 23.57 -3.65 -17.65
CA VAL A 46 24.67 -3.60 -16.68
C VAL A 46 24.10 -3.77 -15.30
N VAL A 47 24.57 -4.77 -14.58
CA VAL A 47 24.11 -5.10 -13.24
C VAL A 47 25.25 -5.03 -12.24
N GLN A 48 24.89 -4.74 -10.98
CA GLN A 48 25.77 -4.78 -9.82
C GLN A 48 25.26 -5.83 -8.84
N ASP A 49 26.12 -6.76 -8.46
CA ASP A 49 25.81 -7.81 -7.50
C ASP A 49 26.02 -7.37 -6.03
N ALA A 50 25.83 -8.30 -5.10
CA ALA A 50 26.01 -8.08 -3.67
C ALA A 50 27.44 -7.68 -3.28
N ASN A 51 28.47 -8.11 -4.05
CA ASN A 51 29.87 -7.80 -3.86
C ASN A 51 30.27 -6.46 -4.49
N LYS A 52 29.30 -5.73 -5.06
CA LYS A 52 29.51 -4.50 -5.84
C LYS A 52 30.24 -4.71 -7.17
N GLU A 53 30.37 -5.94 -7.63
CA GLU A 53 30.96 -6.27 -8.90
C GLU A 53 29.97 -5.93 -10.04
N MET A 54 30.52 -5.31 -11.08
CA MET A 54 29.73 -4.92 -12.25
C MET A 54 29.87 -5.97 -13.34
N ARG A 55 28.75 -6.38 -13.92
CA ARG A 55 28.75 -7.27 -15.09
C ARG A 55 27.70 -6.87 -16.09
N GLU A 56 27.92 -7.23 -17.34
CA GLU A 56 27.01 -6.98 -18.44
C GLU A 56 26.33 -8.30 -18.86
N ILE A 57 25.01 -8.27 -18.98
CA ILE A 57 24.19 -9.44 -19.33
C ILE A 57 23.50 -9.10 -20.67
N PRO A 58 23.78 -9.85 -21.76
CA PRO A 58 23.10 -9.64 -23.03
C PRO A 58 21.64 -10.12 -22.96
N TYR A 59 20.77 -9.53 -23.78
CA TYR A 59 19.38 -9.94 -23.92
C TYR A 59 18.87 -9.81 -25.37
N GLY A 60 17.94 -10.69 -25.77
CA GLY A 60 17.16 -10.54 -26.98
C GLY A 60 15.83 -9.83 -26.73
N LEU A 61 15.26 -9.97 -25.51
CA LEU A 61 14.07 -9.28 -25.04
C LEU A 61 14.27 -8.85 -23.58
N LEU A 62 13.96 -7.60 -23.27
CA LEU A 62 13.94 -7.08 -21.91
C LEU A 62 12.51 -6.76 -21.49
N VAL A 63 12.06 -7.37 -20.37
CA VAL A 63 10.81 -7.01 -19.71
C VAL A 63 11.12 -6.24 -18.43
N TRP A 64 10.76 -4.95 -18.41
CA TRP A 64 10.93 -4.10 -17.24
C TRP A 64 9.65 -4.11 -16.40
N ALA A 65 9.65 -4.83 -15.28
CA ALA A 65 8.50 -5.03 -14.42
C ALA A 65 8.69 -4.47 -13.00
N THR A 66 9.51 -3.41 -12.88
CA THR A 66 9.88 -2.82 -11.58
C THR A 66 9.87 -1.29 -11.63
N GLY A 67 10.03 -0.66 -10.48
CA GLY A 67 10.27 0.78 -10.39
C GLY A 67 9.00 1.63 -10.37
N ASN A 68 8.12 1.40 -9.39
CA ASN A 68 7.02 2.34 -9.11
C ASN A 68 7.58 3.69 -8.67
N THR A 69 7.06 4.77 -9.25
CA THR A 69 7.39 6.14 -8.85
C THR A 69 6.13 6.98 -8.67
N SER A 70 6.23 7.98 -7.79
CA SER A 70 5.13 8.92 -7.56
C SER A 70 4.79 9.70 -8.82
N ARG A 71 3.51 9.92 -9.08
CA ARG A 71 3.03 10.78 -10.16
C ARG A 71 3.40 12.24 -9.90
N GLU A 72 3.39 13.05 -10.96
CA GLU A 72 3.77 14.46 -10.89
C GLU A 72 2.92 15.25 -9.89
N ILE A 73 1.60 15.03 -9.87
CA ILE A 73 0.70 15.66 -8.91
C ILE A 73 1.09 15.35 -7.46
N THR A 74 1.47 14.10 -7.17
CA THR A 74 1.93 13.67 -5.85
C THR A 74 3.21 14.41 -5.48
N ARG A 75 4.20 14.44 -6.37
CA ARG A 75 5.46 15.18 -6.15
C ARG A 75 5.25 16.68 -6.00
N GLY A 76 4.36 17.25 -6.80
CA GLY A 76 4.01 18.67 -6.71
C GLY A 76 3.37 19.05 -5.37
N LEU A 77 2.51 18.17 -4.84
CA LEU A 77 1.92 18.37 -3.52
C LEU A 77 2.96 18.22 -2.38
N MET A 78 3.83 17.21 -2.48
CA MET A 78 4.94 17.03 -1.52
C MET A 78 5.87 18.26 -1.49
N ALA A 79 6.19 18.82 -2.66
CA ALA A 79 7.06 19.98 -2.80
C ALA A 79 6.47 21.27 -2.17
N LYS A 80 5.13 21.35 -2.03
CA LYS A 80 4.45 22.49 -1.37
C LYS A 80 4.48 22.39 0.16
N LEU A 81 4.78 21.21 0.71
CA LEU A 81 4.77 20.94 2.16
C LEU A 81 6.07 20.25 2.61
N PRO A 82 7.26 20.79 2.31
CA PRO A 82 8.53 20.09 2.46
C PRO A 82 8.85 19.71 3.92
N GLU A 83 8.38 20.48 4.89
CA GLU A 83 8.60 20.21 6.32
C GLU A 83 7.78 18.99 6.83
N HIS A 84 6.67 18.69 6.18
CA HIS A 84 5.75 17.60 6.56
C HIS A 84 5.86 16.39 5.66
N GLN A 85 6.23 16.58 4.39
CA GLN A 85 6.28 15.55 3.37
C GLN A 85 7.72 15.05 3.15
N THR A 86 8.26 14.37 4.16
CA THR A 86 9.68 13.96 4.23
C THR A 86 9.98 12.61 3.57
N GLN A 87 8.95 11.86 3.16
CA GLN A 87 9.10 10.53 2.57
C GLN A 87 9.16 10.59 1.06
N ARG A 88 10.19 9.96 0.45
CA ARG A 88 10.34 9.92 -1.03
C ARG A 88 9.31 9.02 -1.71
N ARG A 89 8.76 8.06 -1.01
CA ARG A 89 7.88 7.03 -1.55
C ARG A 89 6.50 7.57 -1.92
N GLY A 90 5.97 8.53 -1.16
CA GLY A 90 4.62 9.06 -1.35
C GLY A 90 4.25 10.04 -0.25
N LEU A 91 2.98 10.45 -0.25
CA LEU A 91 2.41 11.40 0.69
C LEU A 91 2.39 10.83 2.11
N VAL A 92 2.94 11.59 3.05
CA VAL A 92 2.84 11.29 4.48
C VAL A 92 1.43 11.65 4.95
N VAL A 93 0.73 10.66 5.50
CA VAL A 93 -0.62 10.81 6.05
C VAL A 93 -0.66 10.34 7.50
N ASP A 94 -1.62 10.86 8.25
CA ASP A 94 -1.89 10.41 9.62
C ASP A 94 -2.72 9.11 9.66
N GLY A 95 -3.06 8.63 10.86
CA GLY A 95 -3.91 7.44 11.05
C GLY A 95 -5.33 7.58 10.47
N HIS A 96 -5.76 8.77 10.11
CA HIS A 96 -7.07 9.04 9.49
C HIS A 96 -6.96 9.32 7.99
N MET A 97 -5.81 9.04 7.37
CA MET A 97 -5.53 9.30 5.95
C MET A 97 -5.51 10.79 5.58
N ARG A 98 -5.33 11.69 6.56
CA ARG A 98 -5.18 13.12 6.33
C ARG A 98 -3.74 13.44 6.00
N LEU A 99 -3.53 14.36 5.07
CA LEU A 99 -2.20 14.77 4.64
C LEU A 99 -1.48 15.52 5.77
N ALA A 100 -0.27 15.11 6.09
CA ALA A 100 0.56 15.84 7.03
C ALA A 100 0.89 17.23 6.48
N GLY A 101 0.56 18.28 7.25
CA GLY A 101 0.70 19.67 6.85
C GLY A 101 -0.51 20.29 6.13
N ALA A 102 -1.53 19.47 5.76
CA ALA A 102 -2.78 19.94 5.16
C ALA A 102 -3.93 18.95 5.51
N PRO A 103 -4.45 19.01 6.75
CA PRO A 103 -5.40 18.00 7.27
C PRO A 103 -6.77 17.99 6.59
N GLU A 104 -7.08 18.99 5.78
CA GLU A 104 -8.26 19.06 4.91
C GLU A 104 -8.13 18.19 3.65
N ILE A 105 -6.91 17.75 3.31
CA ILE A 105 -6.63 16.89 2.17
C ILE A 105 -6.49 15.44 2.66
N PHE A 106 -7.16 14.54 1.98
CA PHE A 106 -7.06 13.09 2.23
C PHE A 106 -6.34 12.41 1.07
N ALA A 107 -5.51 11.41 1.40
CA ALA A 107 -4.84 10.59 0.40
C ALA A 107 -4.87 9.11 0.81
N LEU A 108 -4.99 8.22 -0.17
CA LEU A 108 -5.07 6.78 0.03
C LEU A 108 -4.36 6.01 -1.10
N GLY A 109 -4.09 4.74 -0.87
CA GLY A 109 -3.50 3.84 -1.86
C GLY A 109 -2.00 4.08 -2.08
N ASP A 110 -1.54 3.69 -3.25
CA ASP A 110 -0.11 3.63 -3.60
C ASP A 110 0.60 4.99 -3.61
N CYS A 111 -0.14 6.09 -3.69
CA CYS A 111 0.43 7.44 -3.60
C CYS A 111 0.82 7.85 -2.18
N THR A 112 0.53 7.03 -1.16
CA THR A 112 0.79 7.33 0.26
C THR A 112 2.00 6.56 0.80
N ALA A 113 2.67 7.15 1.80
CA ALA A 113 3.79 6.56 2.52
C ALA A 113 3.32 5.99 3.87
N THR A 114 2.36 5.07 3.84
CA THR A 114 1.92 4.34 5.04
C THR A 114 2.89 3.23 5.42
N SER A 115 2.76 2.69 6.64
CA SER A 115 3.52 1.51 7.11
C SER A 115 3.12 0.21 6.38
N TYR A 116 2.00 0.21 5.67
CA TYR A 116 1.52 -0.94 4.91
C TYR A 116 2.15 -1.00 3.52
N ALA A 117 2.26 -2.21 2.98
CA ALA A 117 2.68 -2.39 1.60
C ALA A 117 1.65 -1.78 0.63
N PRO A 118 2.09 -1.15 -0.48
CA PRO A 118 1.19 -0.60 -1.50
C PRO A 118 0.59 -1.75 -2.31
N THR A 119 -0.60 -2.16 -1.91
CA THR A 119 -1.33 -3.26 -2.55
C THR A 119 -2.78 -2.84 -2.82
N ALA A 120 -3.39 -3.46 -3.82
CA ALA A 120 -4.82 -3.26 -4.11
C ALA A 120 -5.71 -3.54 -2.88
N GLN A 121 -5.34 -4.52 -2.06
CA GLN A 121 -6.03 -4.86 -0.83
C GLN A 121 -5.98 -3.71 0.20
N ALA A 122 -4.80 -3.10 0.41
CA ALA A 122 -4.66 -1.95 1.29
C ALA A 122 -5.44 -0.74 0.76
N ALA A 123 -5.32 -0.43 -0.53
CA ALA A 123 -6.02 0.67 -1.17
C ALA A 123 -7.56 0.52 -1.08
N SER A 124 -8.09 -0.69 -1.30
CA SER A 124 -9.52 -0.99 -1.18
C SER A 124 -10.05 -0.78 0.25
N GLN A 125 -9.30 -1.25 1.26
CA GLN A 125 -9.68 -1.06 2.66
C GLN A 125 -9.61 0.41 3.08
N GLN A 126 -8.59 1.15 2.64
CA GLN A 126 -8.47 2.59 2.85
C GLN A 126 -9.63 3.36 2.20
N GLY A 127 -10.01 2.99 0.97
CA GLY A 127 -11.16 3.58 0.29
C GLY A 127 -12.48 3.35 1.03
N THR A 128 -12.71 2.13 1.51
CA THR A 128 -13.88 1.79 2.33
C THR A 128 -13.89 2.57 3.65
N TYR A 129 -12.72 2.71 4.29
CA TYR A 129 -12.55 3.49 5.52
C TYR A 129 -12.90 4.96 5.27
N LEU A 130 -12.34 5.60 4.24
CA LEU A 130 -12.61 7.01 3.93
C LEU A 130 -14.08 7.26 3.54
N ALA A 131 -14.71 6.35 2.80
CA ALA A 131 -16.12 6.47 2.48
C ALA A 131 -16.99 6.53 3.75
N ARG A 132 -16.70 5.67 4.74
CA ARG A 132 -17.38 5.68 6.05
C ARG A 132 -17.05 6.94 6.85
N THR A 133 -15.80 7.39 6.82
CA THR A 133 -15.34 8.60 7.49
C THR A 133 -16.07 9.82 6.95
N PHE A 134 -16.14 9.99 5.62
CA PHE A 134 -16.85 11.11 5.02
C PHE A 134 -18.35 11.08 5.29
N ALA A 135 -19.00 9.90 5.30
CA ALA A 135 -20.38 9.78 5.69
C ALA A 135 -20.62 10.25 7.13
N LYS A 136 -19.73 9.87 8.08
CA LYS A 136 -19.81 10.34 9.47
C LYS A 136 -19.54 11.85 9.59
N MET A 137 -18.58 12.39 8.84
CA MET A 137 -18.30 13.82 8.82
C MET A 137 -19.52 14.61 8.31
N ALA A 138 -20.13 14.19 7.20
CA ALA A 138 -21.35 14.81 6.68
C ALA A 138 -22.53 14.72 7.68
N GLN A 139 -22.65 13.60 8.39
CA GLN A 139 -23.64 13.46 9.46
C GLN A 139 -23.35 14.40 10.62
N ALA A 140 -22.09 14.56 11.01
CA ALA A 140 -21.71 15.47 12.09
C ALA A 140 -22.02 16.93 11.75
N GLU A 141 -21.78 17.36 10.50
CA GLU A 141 -22.15 18.72 10.07
C GLU A 141 -23.67 18.96 10.15
N LYS A 142 -24.49 18.04 9.64
CA LYS A 142 -25.95 18.13 9.77
C LYS A 142 -26.42 18.18 11.22
N LEU A 143 -25.77 17.40 12.10
CA LEU A 143 -26.11 17.40 13.54
C LEU A 143 -25.67 18.70 14.24
N LYS A 144 -24.57 19.33 13.82
CA LYS A 144 -24.16 20.65 14.30
C LYS A 144 -25.17 21.73 13.92
N GLU A 145 -25.60 21.74 12.66
CA GLU A 145 -26.66 22.65 12.17
C GLU A 145 -27.95 22.46 12.95
N GLN A 146 -28.40 21.20 13.08
CA GLN A 146 -29.58 20.88 13.88
C GLN A 146 -29.43 21.35 15.33
N LEU A 147 -28.30 21.10 15.95
CA LEU A 147 -28.04 21.50 17.33
C LEU A 147 -28.07 23.03 17.51
N ALA A 148 -27.56 23.79 16.53
CA ALA A 148 -27.63 25.25 16.54
C ALA A 148 -29.08 25.76 16.50
N ASP A 149 -29.94 25.09 15.70
CA ASP A 149 -31.35 25.47 15.58
C ASP A 149 -32.20 25.14 16.82
N ILE A 150 -31.92 24.02 17.52
CA ILE A 150 -32.73 23.55 18.64
C ILE A 150 -32.22 23.99 20.01
N ARG A 151 -30.98 24.46 20.12
CA ARG A 151 -30.27 24.71 21.37
C ARG A 151 -31.07 25.52 22.41
N ASP A 152 -31.74 26.59 21.97
CA ASP A 152 -32.47 27.51 22.85
C ASP A 152 -34.00 27.36 22.72
N LYS A 153 -34.48 26.38 21.94
CA LYS A 153 -35.90 26.25 21.56
C LYS A 153 -36.52 24.90 21.94
N ALA A 154 -35.69 23.83 22.02
CA ALA A 154 -36.16 22.48 22.25
C ALA A 154 -36.01 22.04 23.71
N PRO A 155 -36.74 21.02 24.16
CA PRO A 155 -36.54 20.37 25.46
C PRO A 155 -35.10 19.87 25.63
N VAL A 156 -34.61 19.90 26.88
CA VAL A 156 -33.22 19.51 27.24
C VAL A 156 -32.92 18.09 26.76
N GLU A 157 -33.87 17.17 26.87
CA GLU A 157 -33.69 15.79 26.43
C GLU A 157 -33.44 15.64 24.93
N GLU A 158 -34.00 16.52 24.11
CA GLU A 158 -33.78 16.52 22.66
C GLU A 158 -32.40 17.07 22.31
N VAL A 159 -31.98 18.12 22.98
CA VAL A 159 -30.62 18.69 22.84
C VAL A 159 -29.59 17.64 23.25
N GLU A 160 -29.72 16.99 24.40
CA GLU A 160 -28.81 15.96 24.88
C GLU A 160 -28.74 14.77 23.92
N ARG A 161 -29.87 14.32 23.37
CA ARG A 161 -29.91 13.24 22.37
C ARG A 161 -29.14 13.63 21.12
N THR A 162 -29.30 14.86 20.67
CA THR A 162 -28.59 15.38 19.48
C THR A 162 -27.10 15.49 19.74
N VAL A 163 -26.66 15.98 20.90
CA VAL A 163 -25.26 16.02 21.33
C VAL A 163 -24.66 14.60 21.36
N LYS A 164 -25.36 13.63 21.93
CA LYS A 164 -24.89 12.24 21.96
C LYS A 164 -24.68 11.65 20.55
N ARG A 165 -25.60 11.96 19.62
CA ARG A 165 -25.47 11.55 18.21
C ARG A 165 -24.30 12.24 17.53
N LEU A 166 -24.08 13.53 17.78
CA LEU A 166 -22.96 14.28 17.27
C LEU A 166 -21.62 13.70 17.77
N ASN A 167 -21.50 13.46 19.06
CA ASN A 167 -20.29 12.85 19.63
C ASN A 167 -20.00 11.48 18.99
N LYS A 168 -21.01 10.65 18.76
CA LYS A 168 -20.86 9.36 18.06
C LYS A 168 -20.43 9.53 16.60
N ALA A 169 -20.89 10.57 15.91
CA ALA A 169 -20.48 10.87 14.53
C ALA A 169 -19.05 11.42 14.45
N LEU A 170 -18.60 12.13 15.48
CA LEU A 170 -17.23 12.65 15.59
C LEU A 170 -16.21 11.60 16.06
N ASP A 171 -16.67 10.47 16.61
CA ASP A 171 -15.81 9.35 16.99
C ASP A 171 -15.35 8.58 15.74
N LEU A 172 -14.20 9.01 15.21
CA LEU A 172 -13.57 8.46 14.01
C LEU A 172 -12.33 7.67 14.44
N PRO A 173 -12.39 6.34 14.51
CA PRO A 173 -11.20 5.53 14.80
C PRO A 173 -10.19 5.64 13.66
N PRO A 174 -8.88 5.53 13.93
CA PRO A 174 -7.87 5.50 12.89
C PRO A 174 -8.03 4.27 12.00
N PHE A 175 -7.50 4.37 10.79
CA PHE A 175 -7.46 3.26 9.85
C PHE A 175 -6.62 2.10 10.39
N HIS A 176 -7.15 0.91 10.30
CA HIS A 176 -6.45 -0.33 10.59
C HIS A 176 -6.52 -1.27 9.39
N TYR A 177 -5.36 -1.71 8.91
CA TYR A 177 -5.28 -2.68 7.83
C TYR A 177 -5.45 -4.11 8.35
N SER A 178 -6.37 -4.84 7.76
CA SER A 178 -6.57 -6.28 8.01
C SER A 178 -5.99 -7.08 6.86
N HIS A 179 -4.89 -7.78 7.10
CA HIS A 179 -4.29 -8.64 6.11
C HIS A 179 -5.16 -9.88 5.83
N GLN A 180 -5.55 -10.06 4.55
CA GLN A 180 -6.44 -11.14 4.13
C GLN A 180 -5.71 -12.29 3.44
N GLY A 181 -4.38 -12.26 3.47
CA GLY A 181 -3.53 -13.20 2.76
C GLY A 181 -2.91 -12.62 1.49
N SER A 182 -1.97 -13.35 0.94
CA SER A 182 -1.29 -13.03 -0.32
C SER A 182 -1.37 -14.19 -1.28
N LEU A 183 -1.58 -13.89 -2.55
CA LEU A 183 -1.60 -14.88 -3.63
C LEU A 183 -0.62 -14.43 -4.72
N ALA A 184 0.12 -15.39 -5.28
CA ALA A 184 0.97 -15.13 -6.44
C ALA A 184 0.93 -16.31 -7.42
N TYR A 185 0.74 -16.01 -8.71
CA TYR A 185 0.95 -16.95 -9.78
C TYR A 185 2.43 -16.97 -10.15
N ILE A 186 3.04 -18.14 -10.15
CA ILE A 186 4.48 -18.33 -10.35
C ILE A 186 4.83 -19.01 -11.68
N GLY A 187 3.87 -19.07 -12.59
CA GLY A 187 4.03 -19.69 -13.91
C GLY A 187 3.80 -21.20 -13.89
N SER A 188 3.75 -21.80 -15.08
CA SER A 188 3.60 -23.27 -15.26
C SER A 188 2.38 -23.85 -14.51
N GLU A 189 1.26 -23.13 -14.56
CA GLU A 189 0.00 -23.50 -13.88
C GLU A 189 0.12 -23.65 -12.35
N LYS A 190 1.15 -23.01 -11.76
CA LYS A 190 1.40 -23.03 -10.32
C LYS A 190 1.14 -21.68 -9.69
N ALA A 191 0.54 -21.70 -8.52
CA ALA A 191 0.31 -20.55 -7.67
C ALA A 191 0.73 -20.86 -6.22
N ILE A 192 1.05 -19.82 -5.49
CA ILE A 192 1.31 -19.88 -4.04
C ILE A 192 0.29 -19.00 -3.32
N ALA A 193 -0.11 -19.43 -2.13
CA ALA A 193 -1.00 -18.71 -1.23
C ALA A 193 -0.41 -18.66 0.16
N ASP A 194 -0.42 -17.48 0.77
CA ASP A 194 -0.09 -17.25 2.18
C ASP A 194 -1.36 -16.72 2.85
N LEU A 195 -2.05 -17.58 3.61
CA LEU A 195 -3.35 -17.28 4.19
C LEU A 195 -3.28 -17.26 5.71
N PRO A 196 -3.77 -16.21 6.40
CA PRO A 196 -3.66 -16.06 7.84
C PRO A 196 -4.45 -17.10 8.66
N PHE A 197 -5.38 -17.85 8.03
CA PHE A 197 -6.32 -18.73 8.72
C PHE A 197 -5.90 -20.20 8.82
N PHE A 198 -4.86 -20.65 8.09
CA PHE A 198 -4.48 -22.07 7.99
C PHE A 198 -3.01 -22.32 8.36
N ASN A 199 -2.48 -21.68 9.40
CA ASN A 199 -1.04 -21.69 9.69
C ASN A 199 -0.15 -21.39 8.47
N GLY A 200 -0.70 -20.68 7.53
CA GLY A 200 -0.05 -19.79 6.61
C GLY A 200 0.43 -20.33 5.27
N ASN A 201 0.59 -21.58 4.98
CA ASN A 201 1.34 -21.92 3.77
C ASN A 201 0.63 -22.94 2.86
N PHE A 202 0.15 -22.47 1.72
CA PHE A 202 -0.29 -23.34 0.62
C PHE A 202 0.57 -23.11 -0.62
N ALA A 203 1.23 -24.18 -1.09
CA ALA A 203 1.70 -24.26 -2.46
C ALA A 203 0.73 -25.14 -3.22
N SER A 204 0.11 -24.65 -4.28
CA SER A 204 -0.74 -25.42 -5.19
C SER A 204 -0.01 -25.56 -6.51
N GLY A 205 0.17 -26.81 -6.96
CA GLY A 205 0.46 -27.08 -8.36
C GLY A 205 -0.82 -27.61 -9.01
N GLY A 206 -1.12 -27.16 -10.23
CA GLY A 206 -2.14 -27.75 -11.10
C GLY A 206 -1.71 -29.12 -11.58
#